data_2c3d03ac677cd4b028059115e6bb591e
#
_entry.id   2c3d03ac677cd4b028059115e6bb591e
#
_cell.length_a   1.000
_cell.length_b   1.000
_cell.length_c   1.000
_cell.angle_alpha   90.00
_cell.angle_beta   90.00
_cell.angle_gamma   90.00
#
_symmetry.space_group_name_H-M   'P 1'
#
loop_
_entity.id
_entity.type
_entity.pdbx_description
1 polymer ?
#
loop_
_entity_poly.entity_id
_entity_poly.type
_entity_poly.pdbx_seq_one_letter_code
_entity_poly.pdbx_strand_id
1 'polypeptide(L)'
;MDNGKIALGATGVEIARLTLGGNTFGWTSGPEESFEVLDAYVAAGGNSVDTADVYSAWAPGNSGGESEKILGRWLAARARTSGPGRDEVVIATKVGVHPEFRGLSPENVAAACDASLKRLGLDHVDLYFAHFDDDSQPVSAMAEAFSALVDAGKVRAVGLSNLTAERMREWADYARDHSLAAPAILQQHYNLVERKAFEGEYMPLAAQFGMVTESYYALASGFLTGKYRWAGDIAANAARGEAAQRYLTPEGLAVIDALADVA
;
A
#
# COMPACT_ATOMS: atom_id res chain seq x y z
N MET A 1 -22.54 1.91 -14.20
CA MET A 1 -21.93 2.68 -13.11
C MET A 1 -20.54 3.04 -13.58
N ASP A 2 -20.22 4.32 -13.58
CA ASP A 2 -18.90 4.79 -13.95
C ASP A 2 -17.90 4.18 -12.94
N ASN A 3 -17.12 3.18 -13.39
CA ASN A 3 -16.01 2.60 -12.61
C ASN A 3 -14.84 3.59 -12.57
N GLY A 4 -15.15 4.89 -12.40
CA GLY A 4 -14.20 5.97 -12.52
C GLY A 4 -12.89 5.64 -11.83
N LYS A 5 -11.90 5.28 -12.63
CA LYS A 5 -10.52 5.18 -12.16
C LYS A 5 -10.03 6.55 -11.75
N ILE A 6 -9.11 6.60 -10.83
CA ILE A 6 -8.47 7.81 -10.32
C ILE A 6 -7.10 7.91 -10.99
N ALA A 7 -6.87 8.99 -11.74
CA ALA A 7 -5.56 9.27 -12.33
C ALA A 7 -4.58 9.78 -11.26
N LEU A 8 -3.37 9.27 -11.24
CA LEU A 8 -2.29 9.69 -10.36
C LEU A 8 -1.48 10.83 -11.00
N GLY A 9 -2.05 12.03 -10.97
CA GLY A 9 -1.43 13.20 -11.60
C GLY A 9 -1.12 12.97 -13.08
N ALA A 10 0.08 13.36 -13.51
CA ALA A 10 0.55 13.23 -14.90
C ALA A 10 1.35 11.93 -15.16
N THR A 11 1.33 10.96 -14.26
CA THR A 11 2.14 9.72 -14.37
C THR A 11 1.65 8.74 -15.43
N GLY A 12 0.42 8.93 -15.92
CA GLY A 12 -0.25 7.96 -16.81
C GLY A 12 -0.73 6.69 -16.10
N VAL A 13 -0.68 6.66 -14.76
CA VAL A 13 -1.22 5.56 -13.94
C VAL A 13 -2.63 5.90 -13.48
N GLU A 14 -3.56 4.98 -13.65
CA GLU A 14 -4.94 5.11 -13.17
C GLU A 14 -5.30 3.90 -12.31
N ILE A 15 -5.81 4.14 -11.11
CA ILE A 15 -6.18 3.11 -10.13
C ILE A 15 -7.70 3.08 -9.88
N ALA A 16 -8.22 1.90 -9.57
CA ALA A 16 -9.57 1.75 -9.08
C ALA A 16 -9.73 2.44 -7.71
N ARG A 17 -10.96 2.85 -7.37
CA ARG A 17 -11.26 3.46 -6.06
C ARG A 17 -11.02 2.53 -4.87
N LEU A 18 -10.99 1.24 -5.10
CA LEU A 18 -10.64 0.21 -4.13
C LEU A 18 -9.37 -0.48 -4.61
N THR A 19 -8.29 -0.37 -3.84
CA THR A 19 -7.07 -1.13 -4.04
C THR A 19 -7.11 -2.42 -3.23
N LEU A 20 -6.72 -3.54 -3.82
CA LEU A 20 -6.63 -4.81 -3.13
C LEU A 20 -5.29 -4.92 -2.38
N GLY A 21 -5.36 -5.02 -1.05
CA GLY A 21 -4.18 -5.22 -0.21
C GLY A 21 -3.73 -6.67 -0.18
N GLY A 22 -2.48 -6.93 -0.59
CA GLY A 22 -1.86 -8.26 -0.61
C GLY A 22 -1.16 -8.68 0.69
N ASN A 23 -1.38 -7.97 1.80
CA ASN A 23 -0.69 -8.25 3.07
C ASN A 23 -1.09 -9.57 3.73
N THR A 24 -2.13 -10.24 3.25
CA THR A 24 -2.55 -11.57 3.68
C THR A 24 -1.93 -12.69 2.84
N PHE A 25 -1.43 -12.38 1.65
CA PHE A 25 -0.88 -13.34 0.71
C PHE A 25 0.43 -13.93 1.23
N GLY A 26 0.45 -15.24 1.40
CA GLY A 26 1.58 -15.95 2.01
C GLY A 26 1.58 -15.92 3.55
N TRP A 27 0.54 -15.38 4.18
CA TRP A 27 0.31 -15.43 5.63
C TRP A 27 -0.98 -16.18 5.95
N THR A 28 -2.15 -15.53 5.85
CA THR A 28 -3.46 -16.14 6.11
C THR A 28 -4.13 -16.68 4.86
N SER A 29 -3.67 -16.29 3.68
CA SER A 29 -4.15 -16.77 2.37
C SER A 29 -2.99 -17.44 1.64
N GLY A 30 -3.15 -18.71 1.28
CA GLY A 30 -2.20 -19.44 0.44
C GLY A 30 -2.25 -18.99 -1.02
N PRO A 31 -1.38 -19.54 -1.90
CA PRO A 31 -1.33 -19.11 -3.30
C PRO A 31 -2.64 -19.30 -4.04
N GLU A 32 -3.32 -20.41 -3.88
CA GLU A 32 -4.56 -20.74 -4.59
C GLU A 32 -5.69 -19.79 -4.18
N GLU A 33 -5.90 -19.59 -2.87
CA GLU A 33 -6.89 -18.66 -2.34
C GLU A 33 -6.58 -17.21 -2.75
N SER A 34 -5.30 -16.83 -2.75
CA SER A 34 -4.86 -15.51 -3.21
C SER A 34 -5.20 -15.29 -4.69
N PHE A 35 -5.06 -16.32 -5.53
CA PHE A 35 -5.42 -16.25 -6.95
C PHE A 35 -6.93 -16.07 -7.14
N GLU A 36 -7.75 -16.81 -6.39
CA GLU A 36 -9.21 -16.66 -6.42
C GLU A 36 -9.64 -15.23 -6.05
N VAL A 37 -9.04 -14.65 -5.00
CA VAL A 37 -9.31 -13.26 -4.59
C VAL A 37 -8.88 -12.26 -5.66
N LEU A 38 -7.68 -12.41 -6.21
CA LEU A 38 -7.17 -11.56 -7.29
C LEU A 38 -8.06 -11.63 -8.54
N ASP A 39 -8.46 -12.83 -8.94
CA ASP A 39 -9.34 -13.01 -10.11
C ASP A 39 -10.72 -12.42 -9.88
N ALA A 40 -11.31 -12.62 -8.70
CA ALA A 40 -12.59 -12.02 -8.35
C ALA A 40 -12.52 -10.49 -8.33
N TYR A 41 -11.44 -9.92 -7.78
CA TYR A 41 -11.22 -8.48 -7.74
C TYR A 41 -11.13 -7.87 -9.14
N VAL A 42 -10.33 -8.48 -10.02
CA VAL A 42 -10.19 -7.99 -11.40
C VAL A 42 -11.49 -8.18 -12.20
N ALA A 43 -12.19 -9.30 -12.02
CA ALA A 43 -13.50 -9.55 -12.66
C ALA A 43 -14.57 -8.53 -12.22
N ALA A 44 -14.44 -7.98 -11.01
CA ALA A 44 -15.30 -6.89 -10.51
C ALA A 44 -14.89 -5.49 -11.03
N GLY A 45 -13.87 -5.38 -11.87
CA GLY A 45 -13.38 -4.11 -12.45
C GLY A 45 -12.27 -3.43 -11.64
N GLY A 46 -11.73 -4.09 -10.60
CA GLY A 46 -10.54 -3.66 -9.89
C GLY A 46 -9.29 -3.79 -10.75
N ASN A 47 -8.30 -2.91 -10.55
CA ASN A 47 -7.06 -2.96 -11.31
C ASN A 47 -5.81 -2.62 -10.50
N SER A 48 -5.90 -2.29 -9.21
CA SER A 48 -4.73 -1.92 -8.40
C SER A 48 -4.53 -2.90 -7.24
N VAL A 49 -3.32 -3.45 -7.16
CA VAL A 49 -2.93 -4.40 -6.11
C VAL A 49 -1.73 -3.84 -5.37
N ASP A 50 -1.88 -3.70 -4.04
CA ASP A 50 -0.87 -3.19 -3.14
C ASP A 50 -0.14 -4.35 -2.44
N THR A 51 1.17 -4.43 -2.62
CA THR A 51 2.05 -5.33 -1.89
C THR A 51 3.22 -4.57 -1.27
N ALA A 52 4.18 -5.27 -0.68
CA ALA A 52 5.44 -4.72 -0.17
C ALA A 52 6.50 -5.82 -0.09
N ASP A 53 7.76 -5.43 -0.13
CA ASP A 53 8.90 -6.32 0.05
C ASP A 53 8.85 -7.09 1.39
N VAL A 54 8.34 -6.47 2.44
CA VAL A 54 8.24 -7.04 3.79
C VAL A 54 6.98 -7.88 4.02
N TYR A 55 5.97 -7.82 3.13
CA TYR A 55 4.70 -8.46 3.42
C TYR A 55 4.85 -9.96 3.65
N SER A 56 4.20 -10.39 4.72
CA SER A 56 4.21 -11.76 5.27
C SER A 56 5.50 -12.19 5.97
N ALA A 57 6.52 -11.32 6.11
CA ALA A 57 7.73 -11.62 6.88
C ALA A 57 7.45 -11.96 8.36
N TRP A 58 6.33 -11.51 8.90
CA TRP A 58 5.90 -11.78 10.29
C TRP A 58 5.32 -13.20 10.50
N ALA A 59 5.02 -13.92 9.42
CA ALA A 59 4.52 -15.28 9.53
C ALA A 59 5.67 -16.27 9.77
N PRO A 60 5.49 -17.29 10.63
CA PRO A 60 6.53 -18.25 10.92
C PRO A 60 7.06 -18.94 9.64
N GLY A 61 8.37 -18.94 9.46
CA GLY A 61 9.04 -19.55 8.31
C GLY A 61 9.18 -18.64 7.09
N ASN A 62 8.59 -17.45 7.09
CA ASN A 62 8.72 -16.45 6.04
C ASN A 62 9.92 -15.52 6.29
N SER A 63 10.40 -14.90 5.22
CA SER A 63 11.53 -13.94 5.25
C SER A 63 11.19 -12.57 4.64
N GLY A 64 10.01 -12.43 4.04
CA GLY A 64 9.57 -11.28 3.25
C GLY A 64 9.55 -11.58 1.76
N GLY A 65 8.74 -10.82 1.03
CA GLY A 65 8.53 -11.01 -0.40
C GLY A 65 7.59 -12.16 -0.79
N GLU A 66 6.96 -12.82 0.18
CA GLU A 66 6.03 -13.92 -0.11
C GLU A 66 4.81 -13.42 -0.89
N SER A 67 4.28 -12.26 -0.51
CA SER A 67 3.17 -11.62 -1.22
C SER A 67 3.56 -11.27 -2.67
N GLU A 68 4.74 -10.68 -2.89
CA GLU A 68 5.25 -10.38 -4.23
C GLU A 68 5.45 -11.65 -5.08
N LYS A 69 5.98 -12.73 -4.50
CA LYS A 69 6.14 -14.02 -5.20
C LYS A 69 4.79 -14.62 -5.62
N ILE A 70 3.77 -14.53 -4.78
CA ILE A 70 2.42 -15.00 -5.10
C ILE A 70 1.84 -14.16 -6.24
N LEU A 71 1.95 -12.84 -6.15
CA LEU A 71 1.47 -11.93 -7.16
C LEU A 71 2.19 -12.14 -8.50
N GLY A 72 3.51 -12.32 -8.50
CA GLY A 72 4.29 -12.63 -9.70
C GLY A 72 3.86 -13.95 -10.37
N ARG A 73 3.60 -15.00 -9.58
CA ARG A 73 3.07 -16.27 -10.08
C ARG A 73 1.67 -16.12 -10.69
N TRP A 74 0.81 -15.33 -10.07
CA TRP A 74 -0.51 -15.03 -10.60
C TRP A 74 -0.44 -14.28 -11.93
N LEU A 75 0.38 -13.23 -12.03
CA LEU A 75 0.61 -12.49 -13.28
C LEU A 75 1.14 -13.39 -14.41
N ALA A 76 2.12 -14.26 -14.08
CA ALA A 76 2.66 -15.21 -15.05
C ALA A 76 1.63 -16.26 -15.51
N ALA A 77 0.70 -16.67 -14.63
CA ALA A 77 -0.38 -17.58 -15.02
C ALA A 77 -1.38 -16.89 -15.95
N ARG A 78 -1.74 -15.65 -15.69
CA ARG A 78 -2.65 -14.85 -16.53
C ARG A 78 -2.08 -14.55 -17.90
N ALA A 79 -0.79 -14.28 -18.01
CA ALA A 79 -0.12 -14.06 -19.31
C ALA A 79 -0.26 -15.25 -20.28
N ARG A 80 -0.62 -16.44 -19.78
CA ARG A 80 -0.86 -17.65 -20.58
C ARG A 80 -2.32 -17.85 -20.95
N THR A 81 -3.21 -17.01 -20.48
CA THR A 81 -4.65 -17.07 -20.71
C THR A 81 -5.13 -15.81 -21.43
N SER A 82 -6.37 -15.79 -21.90
CA SER A 82 -6.98 -14.61 -22.55
C SER A 82 -7.47 -13.55 -21.53
N GLY A 83 -6.99 -13.58 -20.29
CA GLY A 83 -7.34 -12.61 -19.27
C GLY A 83 -6.68 -11.25 -19.45
N PRO A 84 -7.01 -10.24 -18.60
CA PRO A 84 -6.36 -8.94 -18.61
C PRO A 84 -4.84 -9.08 -18.56
N GLY A 85 -4.14 -8.35 -19.43
CA GLY A 85 -2.69 -8.36 -19.51
C GLY A 85 -2.03 -7.64 -18.33
N ARG A 86 -0.69 -7.66 -18.28
CA ARG A 86 0.10 -6.92 -17.28
C ARG A 86 -0.28 -5.44 -17.26
N ASP A 87 -0.51 -4.84 -18.40
CA ASP A 87 -0.81 -3.40 -18.55
C ASP A 87 -2.19 -2.99 -18.03
N GLU A 88 -3.06 -3.95 -17.73
CA GLU A 88 -4.39 -3.69 -17.18
C GLU A 88 -4.41 -3.73 -15.65
N VAL A 89 -3.30 -4.16 -15.02
CA VAL A 89 -3.17 -4.28 -13.56
C VAL A 89 -2.04 -3.38 -13.07
N VAL A 90 -2.38 -2.46 -12.18
CA VAL A 90 -1.44 -1.58 -11.48
C VAL A 90 -0.85 -2.33 -10.29
N ILE A 91 0.46 -2.48 -10.25
CA ILE A 91 1.18 -3.14 -9.17
C ILE A 91 1.92 -2.10 -8.34
N ALA A 92 1.57 -2.04 -7.08
CA ALA A 92 2.26 -1.22 -6.07
C ALA A 92 3.10 -2.12 -5.17
N THR A 93 4.36 -1.74 -4.93
CA THR A 93 5.19 -2.34 -3.87
C THR A 93 5.96 -1.28 -3.09
N LYS A 94 6.63 -1.66 -2.01
CA LYS A 94 7.19 -0.73 -1.05
C LYS A 94 8.55 -1.20 -0.53
N VAL A 95 9.39 -0.24 -0.08
CA VAL A 95 10.73 -0.48 0.50
C VAL A 95 10.89 0.25 1.83
N GLY A 96 11.80 -0.25 2.67
CA GLY A 96 12.30 0.45 3.85
C GLY A 96 12.29 -0.36 5.13
N VAL A 97 11.52 -1.45 5.21
CA VAL A 97 11.39 -2.24 6.45
C VAL A 97 11.62 -3.74 6.28
N HIS A 98 12.00 -4.18 5.08
CA HIS A 98 12.39 -5.57 4.87
C HIS A 98 13.67 -5.90 5.66
N PRO A 99 13.81 -7.09 6.29
CA PRO A 99 15.00 -7.42 7.09
C PRO A 99 16.33 -7.27 6.36
N GLU A 100 16.38 -7.61 5.06
CA GLU A 100 17.58 -7.51 4.23
C GLU A 100 17.73 -6.16 3.52
N PHE A 101 16.63 -5.38 3.38
CA PHE A 101 16.61 -4.10 2.66
C PHE A 101 16.03 -2.99 3.55
N ARG A 102 16.69 -2.76 4.69
CA ARG A 102 16.21 -1.80 5.70
C ARG A 102 16.70 -0.39 5.41
N GLY A 103 15.78 0.58 5.55
CA GLY A 103 16.04 2.00 5.37
C GLY A 103 15.87 2.47 3.93
N LEU A 104 16.12 3.75 3.71
CA LEU A 104 15.89 4.44 2.43
C LEU A 104 17.18 5.06 1.86
N SER A 105 18.35 4.49 2.18
CA SER A 105 19.56 4.93 1.47
C SER A 105 19.44 4.67 -0.04
N PRO A 106 20.05 5.51 -0.89
CA PRO A 106 19.96 5.34 -2.35
C PRO A 106 20.32 3.94 -2.83
N GLU A 107 21.37 3.35 -2.27
CA GLU A 107 21.83 2.00 -2.63
C GLU A 107 20.80 0.95 -2.22
N ASN A 108 20.20 1.09 -1.03
CA ASN A 108 19.19 0.16 -0.55
C ASN A 108 17.90 0.26 -1.36
N VAL A 109 17.44 1.47 -1.68
CA VAL A 109 16.25 1.71 -2.51
C VAL A 109 16.40 1.05 -3.89
N ALA A 110 17.57 1.18 -4.52
CA ALA A 110 17.85 0.56 -5.81
C ALA A 110 17.89 -0.98 -5.71
N ALA A 111 18.62 -1.53 -4.74
CA ALA A 111 18.75 -2.97 -4.55
C ALA A 111 17.40 -3.64 -4.17
N ALA A 112 16.61 -3.01 -3.30
CA ALA A 112 15.29 -3.48 -2.92
C ALA A 112 14.32 -3.49 -4.10
N CYS A 113 14.35 -2.44 -4.94
CA CYS A 113 13.54 -2.39 -6.17
C CYS A 113 13.87 -3.55 -7.10
N ASP A 114 15.15 -3.80 -7.37
CA ASP A 114 15.59 -4.91 -8.23
C ASP A 114 15.19 -6.28 -7.65
N ALA A 115 15.27 -6.44 -6.33
CA ALA A 115 14.82 -7.66 -5.66
C ALA A 115 13.30 -7.84 -5.76
N SER A 116 12.51 -6.77 -5.61
CA SER A 116 11.05 -6.78 -5.79
C SER A 116 10.65 -7.12 -7.21
N LEU A 117 11.27 -6.49 -8.21
CA LEU A 117 11.05 -6.79 -9.63
C LEU A 117 11.34 -8.26 -9.94
N LYS A 118 12.42 -8.81 -9.39
CA LYS A 118 12.75 -10.23 -9.54
C LYS A 118 11.71 -11.16 -8.92
N ARG A 119 11.17 -10.85 -7.71
CA ARG A 119 10.14 -11.64 -7.04
C ARG A 119 8.80 -11.58 -7.79
N LEU A 120 8.46 -10.41 -8.33
CA LEU A 120 7.28 -10.17 -9.14
C LEU A 120 7.40 -10.75 -10.57
N GLY A 121 8.61 -10.97 -11.07
CA GLY A 121 8.86 -11.39 -12.44
C GLY A 121 8.54 -10.29 -13.46
N LEU A 122 8.76 -9.04 -13.10
CA LEU A 122 8.44 -7.84 -13.88
C LEU A 122 9.70 -7.04 -14.20
N ASP A 123 9.64 -6.23 -15.26
CA ASP A 123 10.66 -5.24 -15.62
C ASP A 123 10.40 -3.87 -14.94
N HIS A 124 9.16 -3.58 -14.58
CA HIS A 124 8.76 -2.39 -13.86
C HIS A 124 7.57 -2.63 -12.92
N VAL A 125 7.43 -1.76 -11.91
CA VAL A 125 6.21 -1.60 -11.11
C VAL A 125 5.56 -0.26 -11.40
N ASP A 126 4.24 -0.18 -11.21
CA ASP A 126 3.50 1.05 -11.48
C ASP A 126 3.65 2.05 -10.35
N LEU A 127 3.68 1.58 -9.10
CA LEU A 127 3.84 2.38 -7.90
C LEU A 127 4.95 1.81 -7.03
N TYR A 128 5.84 2.68 -6.56
CA TYR A 128 6.87 2.32 -5.59
C TYR A 128 6.83 3.28 -4.41
N PHE A 129 6.62 2.72 -3.22
CA PHE A 129 6.44 3.52 -2.01
C PHE A 129 7.69 3.53 -1.13
N ALA A 130 8.04 4.71 -0.59
CA ALA A 130 8.74 4.78 0.67
C ALA A 130 7.75 4.32 1.76
N HIS A 131 7.99 3.11 2.32
CA HIS A 131 7.02 2.44 3.20
C HIS A 131 6.95 3.06 4.59
N PHE A 132 8.09 3.44 5.11
CA PHE A 132 8.28 4.18 6.36
C PHE A 132 9.41 5.18 6.18
N ASP A 133 9.42 6.19 7.02
CA ASP A 133 10.48 7.19 7.05
C ASP A 133 11.83 6.59 7.46
N ASP A 134 12.91 7.25 7.03
CA ASP A 134 14.28 6.97 7.45
C ASP A 134 14.97 8.28 7.85
N ASP A 135 14.89 8.60 9.14
CA ASP A 135 15.49 9.83 9.71
C ASP A 135 17.00 9.89 9.56
N SER A 136 17.67 8.77 9.24
CA SER A 136 19.11 8.74 8.98
C SER A 136 19.47 9.28 7.61
N GLN A 137 18.48 9.43 6.70
CA GLN A 137 18.68 9.91 5.35
C GLN A 137 18.11 11.33 5.16
N PRO A 138 18.83 12.23 4.48
CA PRO A 138 18.23 13.48 4.05
C PRO A 138 17.12 13.22 3.02
N VAL A 139 16.05 13.99 3.10
CA VAL A 139 14.92 13.86 2.18
C VAL A 139 15.34 14.02 0.72
N SER A 140 16.31 14.90 0.44
CA SER A 140 16.87 15.09 -0.90
C SER A 140 17.44 13.81 -1.50
N ALA A 141 18.24 13.05 -0.72
CA ALA A 141 18.82 11.80 -1.19
C ALA A 141 17.76 10.73 -1.46
N MET A 142 16.72 10.64 -0.62
CA MET A 142 15.60 9.73 -0.84
C MET A 142 14.83 10.12 -2.11
N ALA A 143 14.50 11.40 -2.30
CA ALA A 143 13.79 11.90 -3.47
C ALA A 143 14.56 11.63 -4.78
N GLU A 144 15.86 11.86 -4.78
CA GLU A 144 16.75 11.57 -5.92
C GLU A 144 16.80 10.07 -6.24
N ALA A 145 16.89 9.21 -5.21
CA ALA A 145 16.92 7.76 -5.38
C ALA A 145 15.64 7.21 -6.03
N PHE A 146 14.48 7.67 -5.58
CA PHE A 146 13.21 7.27 -6.17
C PHE A 146 13.02 7.84 -7.58
N SER A 147 13.43 9.09 -7.82
CA SER A 147 13.39 9.70 -9.16
C SER A 147 14.28 8.95 -10.15
N ALA A 148 15.47 8.52 -9.73
CA ALA A 148 16.36 7.74 -10.58
C ALA A 148 15.75 6.39 -11.02
N LEU A 149 14.89 5.76 -10.20
CA LEU A 149 14.15 4.56 -10.59
C LEU A 149 13.07 4.86 -11.64
N VAL A 150 12.45 6.04 -11.57
CA VAL A 150 11.49 6.49 -12.59
C VAL A 150 12.21 6.76 -13.91
N ASP A 151 13.33 7.47 -13.87
CA ASP A 151 14.17 7.76 -15.06
C ASP A 151 14.71 6.49 -15.70
N ALA A 152 15.01 5.46 -14.89
CA ALA A 152 15.43 4.15 -15.36
C ALA A 152 14.27 3.29 -15.92
N GLY A 153 13.02 3.75 -15.83
CA GLY A 153 11.85 3.02 -16.29
C GLY A 153 11.46 1.82 -15.41
N LYS A 154 12.05 1.67 -14.22
CA LYS A 154 11.73 0.60 -13.26
C LYS A 154 10.47 0.89 -12.43
N VAL A 155 10.11 2.18 -12.29
CA VAL A 155 8.97 2.68 -11.52
C VAL A 155 8.22 3.70 -12.36
N ARG A 156 6.89 3.65 -12.39
CA ARG A 156 6.09 4.64 -13.12
C ARG A 156 5.70 5.84 -12.26
N ALA A 157 5.43 5.62 -10.97
CA ALA A 157 5.06 6.70 -10.05
C ALA A 157 5.56 6.43 -8.62
N VAL A 158 5.89 7.51 -7.92
CA VAL A 158 6.38 7.49 -6.54
C VAL A 158 5.22 7.66 -5.57
N GLY A 159 5.20 6.85 -4.51
CA GLY A 159 4.29 6.96 -3.40
C GLY A 159 5.00 7.18 -2.07
N LEU A 160 4.34 7.84 -1.13
CA LEU A 160 4.82 8.03 0.24
C LEU A 160 3.87 7.39 1.24
N SER A 161 4.42 6.78 2.29
CA SER A 161 3.65 6.15 3.36
C SER A 161 4.40 6.29 4.69
N ASN A 162 3.69 6.61 5.77
CA ASN A 162 4.23 6.68 7.14
C ASN A 162 5.44 7.62 7.34
N LEU A 163 5.61 8.63 6.50
CA LEU A 163 6.46 9.77 6.78
C LEU A 163 5.66 10.83 7.56
N THR A 164 6.34 11.72 8.27
CA THR A 164 5.67 12.89 8.85
C THR A 164 5.19 13.85 7.75
N ALA A 165 4.15 14.63 8.02
CA ALA A 165 3.65 15.62 7.05
C ALA A 165 4.72 16.66 6.68
N GLU A 166 5.62 17.00 7.62
CA GLU A 166 6.75 17.89 7.38
C GLU A 166 7.73 17.29 6.35
N ARG A 167 8.18 16.05 6.55
CA ARG A 167 9.12 15.39 5.63
C ARG A 167 8.50 15.10 4.27
N MET A 168 7.20 14.78 4.20
CA MET A 168 6.48 14.65 2.93
C MET A 168 6.42 15.98 2.17
N ARG A 169 6.21 17.09 2.89
CA ARG A 169 6.24 18.43 2.31
C ARG A 169 7.64 18.76 1.76
N GLU A 170 8.68 18.52 2.58
CA GLU A 170 10.06 18.70 2.16
C GLU A 170 10.37 17.90 0.88
N TRP A 171 9.91 16.64 0.82
CA TRP A 171 10.09 15.80 -0.37
C TRP A 171 9.39 16.38 -1.61
N ALA A 172 8.13 16.75 -1.47
CA ALA A 172 7.34 17.29 -2.59
C ALA A 172 7.90 18.64 -3.08
N ASP A 173 8.32 19.51 -2.17
CA ASP A 173 8.96 20.79 -2.50
C ASP A 173 10.31 20.54 -3.19
N TYR A 174 11.16 19.68 -2.63
CA TYR A 174 12.45 19.36 -3.23
C TYR A 174 12.30 18.75 -4.63
N ALA A 175 11.39 17.81 -4.80
CA ALA A 175 11.13 17.18 -6.09
C ALA A 175 10.68 18.23 -7.15
N ARG A 176 9.77 19.13 -6.77
CA ARG A 176 9.32 20.23 -7.64
C ARG A 176 10.48 21.14 -8.02
N ASP A 177 11.27 21.60 -7.05
CA ASP A 177 12.31 22.61 -7.25
C ASP A 177 13.51 22.06 -8.06
N HIS A 178 13.70 20.73 -8.07
CA HIS A 178 14.76 20.04 -8.82
C HIS A 178 14.25 19.26 -10.04
N SER A 179 12.97 19.41 -10.40
CA SER A 179 12.37 18.71 -11.55
C SER A 179 12.49 17.19 -11.47
N LEU A 180 12.40 16.63 -10.26
CA LEU A 180 12.40 15.18 -10.00
C LEU A 180 10.97 14.61 -10.11
N ALA A 181 10.87 13.28 -10.12
CA ALA A 181 9.59 12.60 -10.02
C ALA A 181 8.88 12.94 -8.70
N ALA A 182 7.81 13.73 -8.78
CA ALA A 182 7.04 14.13 -7.61
C ALA A 182 6.21 12.94 -7.07
N PRO A 183 6.00 12.85 -5.74
CA PRO A 183 5.07 11.89 -5.17
C PRO A 183 3.65 12.09 -5.71
N ALA A 184 3.05 11.04 -6.25
CA ALA A 184 1.73 11.09 -6.88
C ALA A 184 0.62 10.55 -5.96
N ILE A 185 0.98 9.77 -4.94
CA ILE A 185 0.04 9.11 -4.04
C ILE A 185 0.60 9.08 -2.62
N LEU A 186 -0.32 9.25 -1.66
CA LEU A 186 -0.07 9.22 -0.23
C LEU A 186 -0.87 8.09 0.39
N GLN A 187 -0.20 7.08 0.96
CA GLN A 187 -0.84 5.98 1.66
C GLN A 187 -0.67 6.15 3.17
N GLN A 188 -1.77 6.38 3.90
CA GLN A 188 -1.75 6.66 5.33
C GLN A 188 -2.84 5.92 6.10
N HIS A 189 -2.62 5.79 7.42
CA HIS A 189 -3.61 5.23 8.33
C HIS A 189 -4.82 6.16 8.42
N TYR A 190 -5.97 5.68 7.97
CA TYR A 190 -7.23 6.41 8.06
C TYR A 190 -8.42 5.47 8.07
N ASN A 191 -9.34 5.70 9.00
CA ASN A 191 -10.63 5.04 9.09
C ASN A 191 -11.57 5.85 10.00
N LEU A 192 -12.80 5.39 10.20
CA LEU A 192 -13.81 6.13 10.97
C LEU A 192 -13.46 6.34 12.45
N VAL A 193 -12.52 5.58 13.02
CA VAL A 193 -12.06 5.73 14.41
C VAL A 193 -10.63 6.28 14.52
N GLU A 194 -9.92 6.50 13.40
CA GLU A 194 -8.59 7.10 13.32
C GLU A 194 -8.58 8.22 12.26
N ARG A 195 -9.08 9.40 12.62
CA ARG A 195 -9.33 10.49 11.67
C ARG A 195 -8.39 11.67 11.83
N LYS A 196 -8.02 11.99 13.09
CA LYS A 196 -7.46 13.29 13.46
C LYS A 196 -6.19 13.67 12.69
N ALA A 197 -5.22 12.77 12.65
CA ALA A 197 -3.94 13.05 11.99
C ALA A 197 -4.15 13.20 10.47
N PHE A 198 -4.88 12.28 9.86
CA PHE A 198 -5.11 12.31 8.41
C PHE A 198 -5.85 13.57 7.97
N GLU A 199 -6.98 13.88 8.61
CA GLU A 199 -7.81 15.04 8.23
C GLU A 199 -7.15 16.38 8.57
N GLY A 200 -6.35 16.44 9.67
CA GLY A 200 -5.70 17.67 10.12
C GLY A 200 -4.38 17.99 9.40
N GLU A 201 -3.64 16.99 8.96
CA GLU A 201 -2.28 17.17 8.46
C GLU A 201 -2.09 16.64 7.03
N TYR A 202 -2.45 15.37 6.78
CA TYR A 202 -2.13 14.70 5.51
C TYR A 202 -3.08 15.04 4.36
N MET A 203 -4.37 15.17 4.63
CA MET A 203 -5.34 15.52 3.59
C MET A 203 -5.10 16.92 3.01
N PRO A 204 -4.86 17.99 3.82
CA PRO A 204 -4.47 19.28 3.29
C PRO A 204 -3.16 19.25 2.50
N LEU A 205 -2.18 18.45 2.96
CA LEU A 205 -0.91 18.27 2.28
C LEU A 205 -1.10 17.62 0.91
N ALA A 206 -1.85 16.51 0.86
CA ALA A 206 -2.15 15.82 -0.39
C ALA A 206 -2.85 16.76 -1.40
N ALA A 207 -3.83 17.54 -0.92
CA ALA A 207 -4.51 18.52 -1.76
C ALA A 207 -3.56 19.62 -2.28
N GLN A 208 -2.63 20.11 -1.45
CA GLN A 208 -1.65 21.13 -1.84
C GLN A 208 -0.74 20.66 -2.99
N PHE A 209 -0.32 19.40 -2.98
CA PHE A 209 0.62 18.86 -3.96
C PHE A 209 -0.05 18.00 -5.04
N GLY A 210 -1.38 17.91 -5.05
CA GLY A 210 -2.12 17.14 -6.04
C GLY A 210 -1.92 15.63 -5.93
N MET A 211 -1.55 15.13 -4.73
CA MET A 211 -1.41 13.70 -4.46
C MET A 211 -2.79 13.05 -4.26
N VAL A 212 -2.97 11.87 -4.82
CA VAL A 212 -4.11 11.01 -4.48
C VAL A 212 -3.89 10.42 -3.08
N THR A 213 -4.95 10.19 -2.33
CA THR A 213 -4.86 9.55 -1.02
C THR A 213 -5.41 8.13 -1.06
N GLU A 214 -4.68 7.21 -0.47
CA GLU A 214 -5.07 5.82 -0.26
C GLU A 214 -4.97 5.49 1.23
N SER A 215 -6.02 4.89 1.81
CA SER A 215 -6.01 4.56 3.23
C SER A 215 -5.75 3.08 3.47
N TYR A 216 -4.81 2.80 4.39
CA TYR A 216 -4.67 1.45 4.92
C TYR A 216 -5.43 1.32 6.26
N TYR A 217 -5.75 0.08 6.65
CA TYR A 217 -6.60 -0.23 7.81
C TYR A 217 -7.97 0.43 7.76
N ALA A 218 -8.55 0.59 6.59
CA ALA A 218 -9.87 1.21 6.40
C ALA A 218 -10.98 0.59 7.27
N LEU A 219 -10.86 -0.70 7.63
CA LEU A 219 -11.76 -1.40 8.55
C LEU A 219 -11.21 -1.53 9.97
N ALA A 220 -10.19 -0.75 10.37
CA ALA A 220 -9.60 -0.75 11.71
C ALA A 220 -9.25 -2.18 12.19
N SER A 221 -8.47 -2.93 11.41
CA SER A 221 -8.14 -4.35 11.65
C SER A 221 -9.36 -5.26 11.78
N GLY A 222 -10.47 -4.89 11.14
CA GLY A 222 -11.75 -5.60 11.19
C GLY A 222 -12.66 -5.16 12.34
N PHE A 223 -12.28 -4.18 13.16
CA PHE A 223 -13.14 -3.65 14.22
C PHE A 223 -14.44 -3.04 13.63
N LEU A 224 -14.34 -2.27 12.58
CA LEU A 224 -15.48 -1.61 11.94
C LEU A 224 -16.47 -2.56 11.25
N THR A 225 -16.18 -3.86 11.19
CA THR A 225 -17.16 -4.87 10.74
C THR A 225 -18.17 -5.26 11.84
N GLY A 226 -18.02 -4.75 13.06
CA GLY A 226 -18.90 -5.05 14.18
C GLY A 226 -18.70 -6.40 14.87
N LYS A 227 -17.71 -7.21 14.41
CA LYS A 227 -17.45 -8.54 14.96
C LYS A 227 -16.76 -8.56 16.33
N TYR A 228 -16.23 -7.42 16.78
CA TYR A 228 -15.57 -7.27 18.07
C TYR A 228 -16.41 -6.36 18.98
N ARG A 229 -17.18 -6.97 19.89
CA ARG A 229 -18.04 -6.24 20.82
C ARG A 229 -17.56 -6.32 22.26
N TRP A 230 -16.71 -7.29 22.59
CA TRP A 230 -16.15 -7.48 23.92
C TRP A 230 -14.80 -8.23 23.85
N ALA A 231 -14.11 -8.33 24.98
CA ALA A 231 -12.76 -8.94 25.04
C ALA A 231 -12.70 -10.41 24.57
N GLY A 232 -13.78 -11.18 24.72
CA GLY A 232 -13.85 -12.55 24.25
C GLY A 232 -13.82 -12.67 22.72
N ASP A 233 -14.41 -11.73 22.01
CA ASP A 233 -14.36 -11.69 20.55
C ASP A 233 -12.93 -11.43 20.03
N ILE A 234 -12.17 -10.58 20.76
CA ILE A 234 -10.76 -10.33 20.49
C ILE A 234 -9.95 -11.63 20.63
N ALA A 235 -10.12 -12.36 21.74
CA ALA A 235 -9.40 -13.59 22.01
C ALA A 235 -9.71 -14.71 21.00
N ALA A 236 -10.90 -14.73 20.44
CA ALA A 236 -11.32 -15.70 19.43
C ALA A 236 -10.67 -15.47 18.04
N ASN A 237 -10.01 -14.32 17.80
CA ASN A 237 -9.43 -13.97 16.50
C ASN A 237 -7.92 -13.70 16.61
N ALA A 238 -7.12 -14.77 16.53
CA ALA A 238 -5.67 -14.71 16.74
C ALA A 238 -4.94 -13.81 15.73
N ALA A 239 -5.40 -13.69 14.49
CA ALA A 239 -4.69 -12.95 13.45
C ALA A 239 -4.83 -11.44 13.56
N ARG A 240 -5.98 -10.91 13.99
CA ARG A 240 -6.30 -9.47 13.97
C ARG A 240 -6.85 -8.92 15.29
N GLY A 241 -7.22 -9.80 16.23
CA GLY A 241 -7.86 -9.41 17.48
C GLY A 241 -7.03 -8.43 18.29
N GLU A 242 -5.76 -8.72 18.50
CA GLU A 242 -4.84 -7.84 19.25
C GLU A 242 -4.78 -6.42 18.64
N ALA A 243 -4.65 -6.31 17.32
CA ALA A 243 -4.60 -5.02 16.64
C ALA A 243 -5.94 -4.25 16.71
N ALA A 244 -7.07 -4.96 16.81
CA ALA A 244 -8.41 -4.38 16.95
C ALA A 244 -8.73 -3.94 18.39
N GLN A 245 -8.04 -4.50 19.39
CA GLN A 245 -8.34 -4.28 20.82
C GLN A 245 -8.30 -2.80 21.22
N ARG A 246 -7.40 -2.02 20.64
CA ARG A 246 -7.27 -0.57 20.95
C ARG A 246 -8.52 0.25 20.63
N TYR A 247 -9.37 -0.25 19.75
CA TYR A 247 -10.63 0.40 19.35
C TYR A 247 -11.82 -0.05 20.17
N LEU A 248 -11.67 -1.07 21.04
CA LEU A 248 -12.74 -1.59 21.88
C LEU A 248 -12.94 -0.65 23.09
N THR A 249 -13.43 0.54 22.82
CA THR A 249 -13.77 1.61 23.76
C THR A 249 -15.23 1.98 23.63
N PRO A 250 -15.83 2.68 24.61
CA PRO A 250 -17.21 3.17 24.50
C PRO A 250 -17.45 4.00 23.24
N GLU A 251 -16.49 4.86 22.87
CA GLU A 251 -16.54 5.70 21.67
C GLU A 251 -16.47 4.84 20.39
N GLY A 252 -15.56 3.87 20.35
CA GLY A 252 -15.45 2.94 19.23
C GLY A 252 -16.73 2.12 19.03
N LEU A 253 -17.32 1.62 20.12
CA LEU A 253 -18.59 0.87 20.05
C LEU A 253 -19.74 1.75 19.59
N ALA A 254 -19.80 3.03 19.98
CA ALA A 254 -20.79 3.96 19.49
C ALA A 254 -20.68 4.17 17.95
N VAL A 255 -19.48 4.15 17.37
CA VAL A 255 -19.30 4.19 15.92
C VAL A 255 -19.86 2.93 15.26
N ILE A 256 -19.63 1.75 15.86
CA ILE A 256 -20.22 0.49 15.34
C ILE A 256 -21.73 0.52 15.39
N ASP A 257 -22.33 1.03 16.47
CA ASP A 257 -23.78 1.13 16.61
C ASP A 257 -24.37 2.08 15.55
N ALA A 258 -23.73 3.24 15.34
CA ALA A 258 -24.11 4.18 14.28
C ALA A 258 -24.01 3.58 12.85
N LEU A 259 -22.97 2.75 12.60
CA LEU A 259 -22.86 2.03 11.32
C LEU A 259 -23.99 1.01 11.13
N ALA A 260 -24.38 0.31 12.19
CA ALA A 260 -25.49 -0.66 12.14
C ALA A 260 -26.85 0.01 11.89
N ASP A 261 -27.03 1.25 12.38
CA ASP A 261 -28.24 2.03 12.15
C ASP A 261 -28.38 2.54 10.71
N VAL A 262 -27.27 2.64 9.96
CA VAL A 262 -27.25 3.12 8.57
C VAL A 262 -27.33 1.97 7.57
N ALA A 263 -26.88 0.76 7.93
CA ALA A 263 -26.83 -0.41 7.06
C ALA A 263 -28.20 -1.06 6.88
#